data_18f07ed63571860df5e55a9b0b32d641
#
_entry.id   18f07ed63571860df5e55a9b0b32d641
#
_cell.length_a   1.000
_cell.length_b   1.000
_cell.length_c   1.000
_cell.angle_alpha   90.00
_cell.angle_beta   90.00
_cell.angle_gamma   90.00
#
_symmetry.space_group_name_H-M   'P 1'
#
loop_
_entity.id
_entity.type
_entity.pdbx_description
1 polymer ?
#
loop_
_entity_poly.entity_id
_entity_poly.type
_entity_poly.pdbx_seq_one_letter_code
_entity_poly.pdbx_strand_id
1 'polypeptide(L)'
;DVSAGASGSYPVQTVKKMDGDEKFYGLGDKTGFLNKRDYEYENWNSDIPQAHTDSYRALYKSIPFLITLKKESVYGIFFDNTYKSYVNLGKENQAYFYYGADAGNLDYYFIAGDTMPDIVSGYTWLTGRTPLPQLWTLGYHQSRWGYDSADCIQKVAEKYRELDIPCDTMHFDIDYMDGY
;
A
#
# COMPACT_ATOMS: atom_id res chain seq x y z
N ASP A 1 -11.06 21.77 -17.08
CA ASP A 1 -9.74 22.22 -17.55
C ASP A 1 -8.89 22.62 -16.35
N VAL A 2 -8.13 21.68 -15.83
CA VAL A 2 -7.13 21.93 -14.78
C VAL A 2 -5.78 21.43 -15.33
N SER A 3 -5.37 21.99 -16.42
CA SER A 3 -4.12 21.60 -17.08
C SER A 3 -2.93 22.53 -16.80
N ALA A 4 -3.10 23.56 -16.02
CA ALA A 4 -2.05 24.53 -15.79
C ALA A 4 -1.66 24.57 -14.32
N GLY A 5 -0.62 23.84 -13.92
CA GLY A 5 0.05 24.05 -12.67
C GLY A 5 0.43 22.85 -11.81
N ALA A 6 0.07 21.64 -12.19
CA ALA A 6 0.65 20.48 -11.49
C ALA A 6 2.14 20.38 -11.83
N SER A 7 3.01 20.47 -10.85
CA SER A 7 4.45 20.30 -11.05
C SER A 7 4.71 18.82 -11.36
N GLY A 8 4.96 18.53 -12.60
CA GLY A 8 5.20 17.19 -13.12
C GLY A 8 4.31 16.93 -14.33
N SER A 9 4.89 17.01 -15.51
CA SER A 9 4.23 16.58 -16.73
C SER A 9 4.41 15.08 -16.86
N TYR A 10 3.44 14.29 -16.41
CA TYR A 10 3.42 12.85 -16.66
C TYR A 10 2.76 12.57 -18.02
N PRO A 11 3.25 11.56 -18.79
CA PRO A 11 2.62 11.15 -20.05
C PRO A 11 1.14 10.79 -19.91
N VAL A 12 0.78 10.22 -18.77
CA VAL A 12 -0.61 9.92 -18.37
C VAL A 12 -0.90 10.65 -17.08
N GLN A 13 -1.92 11.50 -17.07
CA GLN A 13 -2.26 12.28 -15.89
C GLN A 13 -3.75 12.58 -15.79
N THR A 14 -4.28 12.57 -14.59
CA THR A 14 -5.59 13.11 -14.28
C THR A 14 -5.54 13.94 -13.01
N VAL A 15 -6.34 14.99 -12.98
CA VAL A 15 -6.42 15.92 -11.85
C VAL A 15 -7.89 16.03 -11.44
N LYS A 16 -8.15 15.93 -10.16
CA LYS A 16 -9.49 16.10 -9.59
C LYS A 16 -9.47 17.21 -8.56
N LYS A 17 -10.44 18.12 -8.66
CA LYS A 17 -10.71 19.11 -7.61
C LYS A 17 -10.94 18.41 -6.27
N MET A 18 -10.40 18.97 -5.22
CA MET A 18 -10.47 18.45 -3.86
C MET A 18 -11.25 19.41 -2.97
N ASP A 19 -12.22 18.87 -2.24
CA ASP A 19 -12.98 19.63 -1.24
C ASP A 19 -12.26 19.61 0.11
N GLY A 20 -12.55 20.59 0.96
CA GLY A 20 -11.84 20.77 2.24
C GLY A 20 -12.04 19.64 3.24
N ASP A 21 -13.13 18.87 3.13
CA ASP A 21 -13.50 17.77 4.02
C ASP A 21 -13.11 16.38 3.49
N GLU A 22 -12.55 16.29 2.28
CA GLU A 22 -12.12 15.00 1.72
C GLU A 22 -10.99 14.38 2.53
N LYS A 23 -11.14 13.08 2.83
CA LYS A 23 -10.14 12.21 3.47
C LYS A 23 -9.82 11.07 2.52
N PHE A 24 -8.56 10.65 2.50
CA PHE A 24 -8.06 9.66 1.55
C PHE A 24 -7.47 8.46 2.25
N TYR A 25 -7.78 7.25 1.75
CA TYR A 25 -7.31 5.98 2.32
C TYR A 25 -6.90 5.02 1.20
N GLY A 26 -5.96 4.11 1.47
CA GLY A 26 -5.54 3.09 0.51
C GLY A 26 -4.09 3.24 0.05
N LEU A 27 -3.82 2.95 -1.23
CA LEU A 27 -2.53 3.00 -1.92
C LEU A 27 -1.53 1.88 -1.54
N GLY A 28 -1.92 0.91 -0.72
CA GLY A 28 -1.05 -0.16 -0.24
C GLY A 28 -0.20 0.25 0.97
N ASP A 29 1.04 -0.24 1.06
CA ASP A 29 1.95 0.12 2.15
C ASP A 29 2.47 1.54 1.92
N LYS A 30 2.09 2.43 2.81
CA LYS A 30 2.48 3.85 2.76
C LYS A 30 2.70 4.36 4.17
N THR A 31 3.73 5.17 4.36
CA THR A 31 4.01 5.86 5.62
C THR A 31 2.98 6.95 5.93
N GLY A 32 3.12 7.60 7.05
CA GLY A 32 2.26 8.70 7.48
C GLY A 32 0.97 8.24 8.16
N PHE A 33 0.07 9.16 8.38
CA PHE A 33 -1.21 8.92 9.03
C PHE A 33 -2.15 8.07 8.17
N LEU A 34 -3.17 7.49 8.79
CA LEU A 34 -4.20 6.70 8.11
C LEU A 34 -4.90 7.52 7.03
N ASN A 35 -5.31 8.75 7.32
CA ASN A 35 -5.75 9.70 6.31
C ASN A 35 -4.54 10.21 5.53
N LYS A 36 -4.52 9.94 4.23
CA LYS A 36 -3.41 10.28 3.33
C LYS A 36 -3.48 11.69 2.74
N ARG A 37 -4.41 12.53 3.21
CA ARG A 37 -4.45 13.94 2.82
C ARG A 37 -3.12 14.62 3.18
N ASP A 38 -2.63 15.53 2.33
CA ASP A 38 -1.39 16.29 2.46
C ASP A 38 -0.10 15.48 2.24
N TYR A 39 -0.25 14.25 1.75
CA TYR A 39 0.88 13.40 1.36
C TYR A 39 1.00 13.27 -0.16
N GLU A 40 2.18 12.83 -0.59
CA GLU A 40 2.46 12.38 -1.95
C GLU A 40 3.13 11.02 -1.90
N TYR A 41 2.77 10.15 -2.85
CA TYR A 41 3.27 8.77 -2.88
C TYR A 41 3.64 8.33 -4.29
N GLU A 42 4.53 7.35 -4.35
CA GLU A 42 4.85 6.59 -5.55
C GLU A 42 4.26 5.18 -5.42
N ASN A 43 3.62 4.71 -6.46
CA ASN A 43 3.24 3.32 -6.61
C ASN A 43 4.34 2.61 -7.40
N TRP A 44 5.33 2.15 -6.68
CA TRP A 44 6.46 1.38 -7.15
C TRP A 44 7.01 0.58 -5.96
N ASN A 45 7.01 -0.75 -6.05
CA ASN A 45 7.47 -1.59 -4.95
C ASN A 45 8.96 -1.37 -4.73
N SER A 46 9.33 -0.99 -3.52
CA SER A 46 10.70 -0.61 -3.15
C SER A 46 11.10 -1.29 -1.86
N ASP A 47 12.28 -1.88 -1.85
CA ASP A 47 12.91 -2.43 -0.65
C ASP A 47 13.54 -1.29 0.16
N ILE A 48 12.99 -1.04 1.33
CA ILE A 48 13.45 0.00 2.26
C ILE A 48 13.79 -0.67 3.60
N PRO A 49 15.02 -1.14 3.79
CA PRO A 49 15.41 -1.83 5.02
C PRO A 49 15.63 -0.91 6.23
N GLN A 50 15.65 0.41 6.03
CA GLN A 50 15.81 1.38 7.10
C GLN A 50 14.49 1.62 7.85
N ALA A 51 14.58 2.30 8.99
CA ALA A 51 13.39 2.74 9.72
C ALA A 51 12.51 3.66 8.86
N HIS A 52 11.24 3.30 8.72
CA HIS A 52 10.31 4.03 7.87
C HIS A 52 9.89 5.35 8.52
N THR A 53 10.04 6.45 7.80
CA THR A 53 9.60 7.79 8.17
C THR A 53 8.61 8.32 7.14
N ASP A 54 7.92 9.40 7.45
CA ASP A 54 6.94 10.04 6.54
C ASP A 54 7.56 10.59 5.24
N SER A 55 8.89 10.61 5.14
CA SER A 55 9.59 11.02 3.92
C SER A 55 9.62 9.95 2.82
N TYR A 56 9.37 8.68 3.16
CA TYR A 56 9.34 7.61 2.17
C TYR A 56 8.04 7.66 1.37
N ARG A 57 8.14 7.77 0.04
CA ARG A 57 7.00 7.80 -0.87
C ARG A 57 6.55 6.42 -1.35
N ALA A 58 7.46 5.45 -1.33
CA ALA A 58 7.24 4.07 -1.78
C ALA A 58 7.71 3.10 -0.72
N LEU A 59 7.03 1.97 -0.59
CA LEU A 59 7.39 0.82 0.23
C LEU A 59 7.17 -0.48 -0.56
N TYR A 60 7.02 -1.59 0.14
CA TYR A 60 7.01 -2.94 -0.44
C TYR A 60 5.76 -3.26 -1.26
N LYS A 61 4.61 -2.59 -1.02
CA LYS A 61 3.35 -2.89 -1.68
C LYS A 61 2.70 -1.62 -2.25
N SER A 62 2.43 -1.66 -3.54
CA SER A 62 1.75 -0.59 -4.26
C SER A 62 0.42 -1.08 -4.80
N ILE A 63 -0.66 -0.41 -4.38
CA ILE A 63 -2.03 -0.71 -4.82
C ILE A 63 -2.64 0.63 -5.26
N PRO A 64 -2.78 0.89 -6.57
CA PRO A 64 -3.27 2.17 -7.07
C PRO A 64 -4.80 2.29 -6.91
N PHE A 65 -5.26 2.04 -5.70
CA PHE A 65 -6.65 2.13 -5.27
C PHE A 65 -6.79 3.14 -4.14
N LEU A 66 -7.61 4.16 -4.37
CA LEU A 66 -7.85 5.26 -3.47
C LEU A 66 -9.31 5.30 -3.06
N ILE A 67 -9.59 5.30 -1.77
CA ILE A 67 -10.93 5.56 -1.22
C ILE A 67 -10.97 7.01 -0.77
N THR A 68 -11.96 7.74 -1.23
CA THR A 68 -12.26 9.11 -0.82
C THR A 68 -13.50 9.13 0.04
N LEU A 69 -13.37 9.62 1.25
CA LEU A 69 -14.47 9.83 2.20
C LEU A 69 -14.76 11.31 2.33
N LYS A 70 -16.01 11.70 2.07
CA LYS A 70 -16.59 13.02 2.34
C LYS A 70 -17.60 12.92 3.48
N LYS A 71 -18.08 14.06 3.93
CA LYS A 71 -19.10 14.13 4.99
C LYS A 71 -20.34 13.29 4.69
N GLU A 72 -20.80 13.29 3.45
CA GLU A 72 -22.08 12.66 3.03
C GLU A 72 -21.91 11.59 1.94
N SER A 73 -20.69 11.27 1.55
CA SER A 73 -20.45 10.30 0.47
C SER A 73 -19.08 9.63 0.58
N VAL A 74 -19.00 8.44 0.01
CA VAL A 74 -17.76 7.71 -0.13
C VAL A 74 -17.67 7.14 -1.55
N TYR A 75 -16.48 7.12 -2.12
CA TYR A 75 -16.24 6.47 -3.41
C TYR A 75 -14.81 5.96 -3.48
N GLY A 76 -14.57 5.00 -4.36
CA GLY A 76 -13.24 4.49 -4.69
C GLY A 76 -12.84 4.83 -6.12
N ILE A 77 -11.54 5.00 -6.34
CA ILE A 77 -10.95 5.06 -7.68
C ILE A 77 -9.84 4.02 -7.72
N PHE A 78 -9.97 3.07 -8.63
CA PHE A 78 -8.90 2.12 -8.93
C PHE A 78 -8.30 2.50 -10.28
N PHE A 79 -7.03 2.87 -10.30
CA PHE A 79 -6.28 3.17 -11.52
C PHE A 79 -5.66 1.88 -12.04
N ASP A 80 -6.19 1.39 -13.15
CA ASP A 80 -5.75 0.13 -13.78
C ASP A 80 -4.56 0.39 -14.70
N ASN A 81 -3.44 0.75 -14.10
CA ASN A 81 -2.19 1.02 -14.79
C ASN A 81 -1.03 0.45 -13.97
N THR A 82 -0.22 -0.42 -14.57
CA THR A 82 0.89 -1.14 -13.93
C THR A 82 2.24 -0.43 -14.04
N TYR A 83 2.32 0.69 -14.75
CA TYR A 83 3.53 1.50 -14.76
C TYR A 83 3.74 2.22 -13.44
N LYS A 84 4.98 2.65 -13.21
CA LYS A 84 5.27 3.51 -12.06
C LYS A 84 4.34 4.71 -12.08
N SER A 85 3.68 4.94 -10.96
CA SER A 85 2.70 6.03 -10.86
C SER A 85 2.86 6.83 -9.58
N TYR A 86 2.28 8.01 -9.58
CA TYR A 86 2.45 9.04 -8.58
C TYR A 86 1.08 9.58 -8.17
N VAL A 87 0.90 9.80 -6.88
CA VAL A 87 -0.33 10.35 -6.34
C VAL A 87 0.03 11.49 -5.40
N ASN A 88 -0.50 12.68 -5.65
CA ASN A 88 -0.39 13.81 -4.75
C ASN A 88 -1.77 14.19 -4.22
N LEU A 89 -1.94 14.07 -2.92
CA LEU A 89 -3.24 14.23 -2.24
C LEU A 89 -3.34 15.58 -1.54
N GLY A 90 -3.02 16.64 -2.26
CA GLY A 90 -3.09 17.99 -1.74
C GLY A 90 -1.80 18.49 -1.07
N LYS A 91 -0.71 17.75 -1.12
CA LYS A 91 0.58 18.20 -0.58
C LYS A 91 1.12 19.41 -1.32
N GLU A 92 1.03 19.39 -2.64
CA GLU A 92 1.46 20.50 -3.49
C GLU A 92 0.44 21.63 -3.47
N ASN A 93 -0.84 21.31 -3.60
CA ASN A 93 -1.93 22.28 -3.65
C ASN A 93 -3.21 21.70 -3.05
N GLN A 94 -3.77 22.35 -2.06
CA GLN A 94 -4.96 21.92 -1.33
C GLN A 94 -6.28 21.96 -2.17
N ALA A 95 -6.23 22.52 -3.36
CA ALA A 95 -7.41 22.63 -4.22
C ALA A 95 -7.66 21.39 -5.09
N TYR A 96 -6.68 20.50 -5.24
CA TYR A 96 -6.80 19.31 -6.07
C TYR A 96 -5.89 18.17 -5.61
N PHE A 97 -6.24 16.95 -6.01
CA PHE A 97 -5.30 15.85 -6.06
C PHE A 97 -5.05 15.44 -7.51
N TYR A 98 -3.92 14.80 -7.76
CA TYR A 98 -3.64 14.22 -9.06
C TYR A 98 -3.07 12.80 -8.96
N TYR A 99 -3.30 12.06 -10.03
CA TYR A 99 -2.63 10.80 -10.36
C TYR A 99 -1.85 11.01 -11.65
N GLY A 100 -0.61 10.53 -11.69
CA GLY A 100 0.24 10.52 -12.88
C GLY A 100 0.92 9.17 -13.05
N ALA A 101 1.21 8.76 -14.29
CA ALA A 101 1.96 7.54 -14.59
C ALA A 101 2.99 7.78 -15.70
N ASP A 102 4.09 7.03 -15.65
CA ASP A 102 5.21 7.16 -16.59
C ASP A 102 4.86 6.70 -18.00
N ALA A 103 3.85 5.83 -18.14
CA ALA A 103 3.35 5.35 -19.43
C ALA A 103 1.99 4.64 -19.28
N GLY A 104 1.52 4.01 -20.36
CA GLY A 104 0.25 3.27 -20.41
C GLY A 104 -0.94 4.14 -20.75
N ASN A 105 -2.12 3.70 -20.37
CA ASN A 105 -3.38 4.38 -20.60
C ASN A 105 -3.93 4.98 -19.30
N LEU A 106 -4.82 5.97 -19.41
CA LEU A 106 -5.60 6.43 -18.28
C LEU A 106 -6.87 5.56 -18.15
N ASP A 107 -6.67 4.33 -17.71
CA ASP A 107 -7.76 3.42 -17.40
C ASP A 107 -8.03 3.44 -15.89
N TYR A 108 -9.28 3.63 -15.52
CA TYR A 108 -9.67 3.61 -14.11
C TYR A 108 -11.11 3.16 -13.91
N TYR A 109 -11.38 2.60 -12.74
CA TYR A 109 -12.72 2.23 -12.30
C TYR A 109 -13.16 3.19 -11.19
N PHE A 110 -14.34 3.79 -11.39
CA PHE A 110 -15.02 4.54 -10.34
C PHE A 110 -15.97 3.60 -9.62
N ILE A 111 -15.79 3.45 -8.32
CA ILE A 111 -16.57 2.55 -7.47
C ILE A 111 -17.43 3.38 -6.54
N ALA A 112 -18.73 3.31 -6.72
CA ALA A 112 -19.72 3.98 -5.87
C ALA A 112 -20.25 3.00 -4.80
N GLY A 113 -20.62 3.54 -3.66
CA GLY A 113 -21.25 2.81 -2.56
C GLY A 113 -21.69 3.74 -1.45
N ASP A 114 -22.47 3.23 -0.52
CA ASP A 114 -22.98 4.01 0.60
C ASP A 114 -21.98 4.03 1.77
N THR A 115 -21.13 3.00 1.87
CA THR A 115 -20.17 2.83 2.96
C THR A 115 -18.79 2.42 2.44
N MET A 116 -17.74 2.60 3.25
CA MET A 116 -16.40 2.11 2.90
C MET A 116 -16.34 0.60 2.66
N PRO A 117 -17.03 -0.27 3.41
CA PRO A 117 -17.13 -1.69 3.09
C PRO A 117 -17.70 -1.97 1.69
N ASP A 118 -18.68 -1.20 1.21
CA ASP A 118 -19.23 -1.36 -0.14
C ASP A 118 -18.18 -1.05 -1.20
N ILE A 119 -17.39 0.00 -0.99
CA ILE A 119 -16.29 0.37 -1.89
C ILE A 119 -15.22 -0.74 -1.94
N VAL A 120 -14.84 -1.29 -0.79
CA VAL A 120 -13.88 -2.41 -0.73
C VAL A 120 -14.47 -3.67 -1.38
N SER A 121 -15.77 -3.93 -1.17
CA SER A 121 -16.46 -5.06 -1.81
C SER A 121 -16.47 -4.92 -3.34
N GLY A 122 -16.74 -3.73 -3.86
CA GLY A 122 -16.68 -3.44 -5.30
C GLY A 122 -15.28 -3.61 -5.87
N TYR A 123 -14.26 -3.10 -5.18
CA TYR A 123 -12.86 -3.27 -5.57
C TYR A 123 -12.46 -4.75 -5.59
N THR A 124 -12.76 -5.50 -4.54
CA THR A 124 -12.41 -6.92 -4.46
C THR A 124 -13.23 -7.80 -5.38
N TRP A 125 -14.41 -7.34 -5.84
CA TRP A 125 -15.14 -8.01 -6.92
C TRP A 125 -14.39 -7.91 -8.26
N LEU A 126 -13.76 -6.76 -8.54
CA LEU A 126 -12.95 -6.56 -9.74
C LEU A 126 -11.62 -7.33 -9.69
N THR A 127 -10.94 -7.27 -8.55
CA THR A 127 -9.54 -7.74 -8.43
C THR A 127 -9.40 -9.13 -7.83
N GLY A 128 -10.49 -9.72 -7.37
CA GLY A 128 -10.51 -10.98 -6.65
C GLY A 128 -10.53 -10.80 -5.13
N ARG A 129 -11.14 -11.79 -4.46
CA ARG A 129 -11.23 -11.83 -3.00
C ARG A 129 -10.17 -12.75 -2.43
N THR A 130 -9.52 -12.33 -1.37
CA THR A 130 -8.57 -13.15 -0.63
C THR A 130 -9.33 -14.30 0.04
N PRO A 131 -8.89 -15.57 -0.13
CA PRO A 131 -9.42 -16.70 0.64
C PRO A 131 -9.25 -16.47 2.15
N LEU A 132 -10.16 -17.04 2.94
CA LEU A 132 -10.00 -17.00 4.39
C LEU A 132 -8.69 -17.71 4.77
N PRO A 133 -7.74 -17.01 5.43
CA PRO A 133 -6.46 -17.61 5.79
C PRO A 133 -6.61 -18.58 6.96
N GLN A 134 -5.67 -19.49 7.11
CA GLN A 134 -5.57 -20.33 8.30
C GLN A 134 -5.20 -19.46 9.53
N LEU A 135 -5.69 -19.82 10.70
CA LEU A 135 -5.55 -18.99 11.91
C LEU A 135 -4.08 -18.70 12.27
N TRP A 136 -3.20 -19.68 12.13
CA TRP A 136 -1.77 -19.50 12.42
C TRP A 136 -1.08 -18.43 11.56
N THR A 137 -1.58 -18.18 10.35
CA THR A 137 -1.02 -17.14 9.46
C THR A 137 -1.32 -15.72 9.95
N LEU A 138 -2.22 -15.57 10.91
CA LEU A 138 -2.53 -14.29 11.58
C LEU A 138 -1.76 -14.13 12.90
N GLY A 139 -0.97 -15.14 13.29
CA GLY A 139 -0.14 -15.12 14.49
C GLY A 139 1.21 -14.42 14.28
N TYR A 140 2.12 -14.68 15.20
CA TYR A 140 3.47 -14.08 15.13
C TYR A 140 4.38 -14.86 14.18
N HIS A 141 4.98 -14.13 13.26
CA HIS A 141 5.94 -14.60 12.28
C HIS A 141 7.32 -14.04 12.59
N GLN A 142 8.25 -14.92 12.93
CA GLN A 142 9.65 -14.55 13.18
C GLN A 142 10.49 -14.74 11.92
N SER A 143 11.20 -13.71 11.50
CA SER A 143 12.20 -13.79 10.46
C SER A 143 13.47 -13.03 10.87
N ARG A 144 14.59 -13.42 10.32
CA ARG A 144 15.84 -12.72 10.47
C ARG A 144 16.81 -13.12 9.37
N TRP A 145 17.54 -12.17 8.82
CA TRP A 145 18.74 -12.47 8.05
C TRP A 145 19.80 -13.10 8.94
N GLY A 146 20.32 -14.28 8.58
CA GLY A 146 21.32 -15.00 9.34
C GLY A 146 20.81 -16.28 10.04
N TYR A 147 19.67 -16.84 9.67
CA TYR A 147 19.29 -18.22 9.99
C TYR A 147 19.95 -19.16 8.99
N ASP A 148 21.23 -19.46 9.23
CA ASP A 148 22.15 -20.16 8.32
C ASP A 148 22.05 -21.68 8.38
N SER A 149 21.38 -22.24 9.39
CA SER A 149 21.30 -23.67 9.61
C SER A 149 20.00 -24.10 10.30
N ALA A 150 19.64 -25.38 10.12
CA ALA A 150 18.54 -26.00 10.81
C ALA A 150 18.69 -25.91 12.35
N ASP A 151 19.91 -26.13 12.84
CA ASP A 151 20.21 -26.04 14.27
C ASP A 151 20.00 -24.63 14.83
N CYS A 152 20.35 -23.61 14.07
CA CYS A 152 20.17 -22.23 14.46
C CYS A 152 18.69 -21.91 14.66
N ILE A 153 17.85 -22.20 13.65
CA ILE A 153 16.42 -21.88 13.71
C ILE A 153 15.68 -22.72 14.74
N GLN A 154 16.07 -23.99 14.93
CA GLN A 154 15.51 -24.86 15.94
C GLN A 154 15.75 -24.30 17.36
N LYS A 155 16.97 -23.87 17.66
CA LYS A 155 17.31 -23.24 18.96
C LYS A 155 16.49 -21.96 19.20
N VAL A 156 16.25 -21.16 18.18
CA VAL A 156 15.40 -19.97 18.29
C VAL A 156 13.95 -20.37 18.59
N ALA A 157 13.41 -21.36 17.87
CA ALA A 157 12.06 -21.84 18.11
C ALA A 157 11.90 -22.44 19.51
N GLU A 158 12.86 -23.24 19.97
CA GLU A 158 12.89 -23.79 21.33
C GLU A 158 12.91 -22.67 22.39
N LYS A 159 13.68 -21.59 22.12
CA LYS A 159 13.76 -20.44 23.05
C LYS A 159 12.43 -19.69 23.16
N TYR A 160 11.66 -19.56 22.07
CA TYR A 160 10.30 -19.03 22.13
C TYR A 160 9.41 -19.87 23.04
N ARG A 161 9.49 -21.22 22.97
CA ARG A 161 8.72 -22.13 23.82
C ARG A 161 9.17 -22.08 25.28
N GLU A 162 10.49 -22.07 25.53
CA GLU A 162 11.08 -21.98 26.88
C GLU A 162 10.63 -20.70 27.61
N LEU A 163 10.55 -19.59 26.86
CA LEU A 163 10.16 -18.29 27.42
C LEU A 163 8.65 -18.02 27.40
N ASP A 164 7.86 -19.01 26.96
CA ASP A 164 6.40 -18.88 26.80
C ASP A 164 5.98 -17.67 25.94
N ILE A 165 6.77 -17.40 24.88
CA ILE A 165 6.47 -16.35 23.90
C ILE A 165 5.77 -16.99 22.70
N PRO A 166 4.54 -16.56 22.36
CA PRO A 166 3.84 -17.08 21.18
C PRO A 166 4.64 -16.86 19.91
N CYS A 167 4.78 -17.92 19.09
CA CYS A 167 5.38 -17.85 17.77
C CYS A 167 4.78 -18.95 16.90
N ASP A 168 4.15 -18.57 15.80
CA ASP A 168 3.41 -19.49 14.93
C ASP A 168 4.25 -19.92 13.71
N THR A 169 5.16 -19.07 13.28
CA THR A 169 5.93 -19.31 12.05
C THR A 169 7.36 -18.78 12.17
N MET A 170 8.29 -19.56 11.65
CA MET A 170 9.69 -19.17 11.47
C MET A 170 9.98 -19.10 9.96
N HIS A 171 10.55 -17.98 9.51
CA HIS A 171 10.95 -17.78 8.12
C HIS A 171 12.45 -17.79 7.98
N PHE A 172 12.93 -18.59 7.04
CA PHE A 172 14.31 -18.51 6.59
C PHE A 172 14.48 -17.30 5.68
N ASP A 173 15.65 -16.69 5.73
CA ASP A 173 16.14 -15.79 4.72
C ASP A 173 17.01 -16.56 3.71
N ILE A 174 17.97 -15.95 3.06
CA ILE A 174 18.75 -16.55 1.97
C ILE A 174 19.93 -17.41 2.44
N ASP A 175 20.41 -17.24 3.67
CA ASP A 175 21.63 -17.89 4.18
C ASP A 175 21.48 -19.41 4.43
N TYR A 176 20.26 -19.95 4.33
CA TYR A 176 20.04 -21.41 4.41
C TYR A 176 20.44 -22.13 3.12
N MET A 177 20.60 -21.42 2.01
CA MET A 177 20.97 -22.00 0.72
C MET A 177 22.47 -22.30 0.63
N ASP A 178 22.83 -23.39 -0.01
CA ASP A 178 24.22 -23.72 -0.34
C ASP A 178 24.64 -23.00 -1.63
N GLY A 179 24.98 -21.72 -1.48
CA GLY A 179 25.17 -20.80 -2.61
C GLY A 179 23.84 -20.25 -3.14
N TYR A 180 23.86 -19.06 -3.67
CA TYR A 180 22.65 -18.39 -4.17
C TYR A 180 22.41 -18.63 -5.65
#